data_161f0051accfb5a2e02dbec40600672c
#
_entry.id   161f0051accfb5a2e02dbec40600672c
#
_cell.length_a   1.000
_cell.length_b   1.000
_cell.length_c   1.000
_cell.angle_alpha   90.00
_cell.angle_beta   90.00
_cell.angle_gamma   90.00
#
_symmetry.space_group_name_H-M   'P 1'
#
loop_
_entity.id
_entity.type
_entity.pdbx_description
1 polymer ?
#
loop_
_entity_poly.entity_id
_entity_poly.type
_entity_poly.pdbx_seq_one_letter_code
_entity_poly.pdbx_strand_id
1 'polypeptide(L)'
;MQITRIKQIKDYRIFQNWRQRGNTDFARFNVIYGGNGSGKSTLAALLTEVAKGDWSDGTILTVKDDSQQTREIRKPDEALSVRLCIFNADYVAKNLKFDKGETESLLYLGEESIDIQNQREVLEDAINDSETAL
;
A
#
# COMPACT_ATOMS: atom_id res chain seq x y z
N MET A 1 -2.00 -6.36 16.09
CA MET A 1 -0.82 -5.46 16.06
C MET A 1 -1.24 -4.09 15.55
N GLN A 2 -0.70 -2.99 16.08
CA GLN A 2 -1.03 -1.61 15.71
C GLN A 2 0.25 -0.77 15.67
N ILE A 3 0.40 0.05 14.62
CA ILE A 3 1.44 1.10 14.62
C ILE A 3 0.99 2.20 15.58
N THR A 4 1.77 2.46 16.60
CA THR A 4 1.47 3.51 17.59
C THR A 4 2.28 4.77 17.36
N ARG A 5 3.41 4.68 16.64
CA ARG A 5 4.25 5.86 16.36
C ARG A 5 5.13 5.63 15.14
N ILE A 6 5.33 6.68 14.36
CA ILE A 6 6.40 6.76 13.36
C ILE A 6 7.52 7.57 13.99
N LYS A 7 8.49 6.89 14.59
CA LYS A 7 9.53 7.55 15.39
C LYS A 7 10.49 8.35 14.55
N GLN A 8 10.85 7.82 13.38
CA GLN A 8 11.78 8.45 12.44
C GLN A 8 11.52 8.01 11.01
N ILE A 9 11.71 8.93 10.08
CA ILE A 9 11.84 8.68 8.64
C ILE A 9 13.07 9.45 8.19
N LYS A 10 14.07 8.74 7.66
CA LYS A 10 15.33 9.32 7.19
C LYS A 10 15.54 9.00 5.71
N ASP A 11 16.00 10.01 4.96
CA ASP A 11 16.39 9.89 3.54
C ASP A 11 15.32 9.24 2.65
N TYR A 12 14.04 9.56 2.91
CA TYR A 12 12.92 9.05 2.14
C TYR A 12 12.12 10.18 1.48
N ARG A 13 12.27 10.34 0.17
CA ARG A 13 11.61 11.38 -0.64
C ARG A 13 11.78 12.76 -0.02
N ILE A 14 10.69 13.41 0.43
CA ILE A 14 10.74 14.73 1.07
C ILE A 14 11.22 14.68 2.53
N PHE A 15 11.24 13.51 3.13
CA PHE A 15 11.67 13.33 4.52
C PHE A 15 13.16 13.07 4.59
N GLN A 16 13.96 14.11 4.87
CA GLN A 16 15.42 13.97 5.04
C GLN A 16 15.78 13.37 6.41
N ASN A 17 15.24 13.93 7.48
CA ASN A 17 15.42 13.45 8.85
C ASN A 17 14.21 13.86 9.70
N TRP A 18 13.06 13.34 9.32
CA TRP A 18 11.84 13.63 10.03
C TRP A 18 11.72 12.76 11.28
N ARG A 19 11.29 13.37 12.37
CA ARG A 19 10.99 12.68 13.63
C ARG A 19 9.67 13.17 14.18
N GLN A 20 8.87 12.25 14.67
CA GLN A 20 7.64 12.61 15.37
C GLN A 20 7.98 13.36 16.66
N ARG A 21 7.48 14.57 16.77
CA ARG A 21 7.64 15.42 17.96
C ARG A 21 6.48 15.19 18.91
N GLY A 22 6.74 15.40 20.22
CA GLY A 22 5.74 15.25 21.27
C GLY A 22 5.45 13.79 21.65
N ASN A 23 4.53 13.62 22.59
CA ASN A 23 4.15 12.31 23.16
C ASN A 23 2.78 11.81 22.64
N THR A 24 2.36 12.27 21.47
CA THR A 24 1.08 11.87 20.88
C THR A 24 1.27 10.60 20.08
N ASP A 25 0.86 9.48 20.63
CA ASP A 25 0.81 8.22 19.91
C ASP A 25 -0.44 8.13 19.02
N PHE A 26 -0.35 7.33 17.98
CA PHE A 26 -1.53 7.02 17.17
C PHE A 26 -2.55 6.24 17.98
N ALA A 27 -3.79 6.69 17.90
CA ALA A 27 -4.95 6.01 18.45
C ALA A 27 -5.44 4.91 17.48
N ARG A 28 -6.55 4.28 17.79
CA ARG A 28 -7.22 3.31 16.91
C ARG A 28 -7.63 3.95 15.57
N PHE A 29 -8.10 5.20 15.62
CA PHE A 29 -8.47 6.00 14.46
C PHE A 29 -7.69 7.29 14.48
N ASN A 30 -7.10 7.66 13.37
CA ASN A 30 -6.29 8.85 13.24
C ASN A 30 -6.64 9.58 11.94
N VAL A 31 -6.64 10.89 11.99
CA VAL A 31 -6.75 11.74 10.81
C VAL A 31 -5.45 12.51 10.68
N ILE A 32 -4.77 12.35 9.55
CA ILE A 32 -3.53 13.06 9.24
C ILE A 32 -3.88 14.18 8.27
N TYR A 33 -3.76 15.42 8.75
CA TYR A 33 -4.04 16.63 8.01
C TYR A 33 -2.76 17.39 7.67
N GLY A 34 -2.77 18.08 6.53
CA GLY A 34 -1.66 18.94 6.12
C GLY A 34 -1.91 19.53 4.74
N GLY A 35 -1.27 20.65 4.45
CA GLY A 35 -1.33 21.31 3.14
C GLY A 35 -0.76 20.46 2.00
N ASN A 36 -0.90 20.93 0.76
CA ASN A 36 -0.26 20.28 -0.38
C ASN A 36 1.26 20.34 -0.23
N GLY A 37 1.94 19.24 -0.58
CA GLY A 37 3.39 19.12 -0.40
C GLY A 37 3.84 18.77 1.03
N SER A 38 2.95 18.62 2.00
CA SER A 38 3.32 18.29 3.40
C SER A 38 3.78 16.84 3.63
N GLY A 39 3.77 16.00 2.60
CA GLY A 39 4.23 14.61 2.69
C GLY A 39 3.18 13.55 2.97
N LYS A 40 1.90 13.87 2.92
CA LYS A 40 0.82 12.88 3.13
C LYS A 40 0.94 11.68 2.18
N SER A 41 1.08 11.94 0.88
CA SER A 41 1.25 10.89 -0.13
C SER A 41 2.60 10.15 0.03
N THR A 42 3.65 10.84 0.43
CA THR A 42 4.94 10.23 0.75
C THR A 42 4.83 9.28 1.95
N LEU A 43 4.08 9.66 2.97
CA LEU A 43 3.81 8.81 4.11
C LEU A 43 2.98 7.56 3.71
N ALA A 44 1.96 7.74 2.88
CA ALA A 44 1.16 6.62 2.36
C ALA A 44 2.02 5.67 1.52
N ALA A 45 2.92 6.19 0.68
CA ALA A 45 3.87 5.38 -0.09
C ALA A 45 4.83 4.60 0.82
N LEU A 46 5.40 5.24 1.84
CA LEU A 46 6.26 4.57 2.83
C LEU A 46 5.53 3.40 3.50
N LEU A 47 4.30 3.61 3.95
CA LEU A 47 3.51 2.56 4.59
C LEU A 47 3.17 1.44 3.60
N THR A 48 3.00 1.74 2.31
CA THR A 48 2.81 0.74 1.26
C THR A 48 4.06 -0.13 1.07
N GLU A 49 5.24 0.47 1.09
CA GLU A 49 6.52 -0.27 1.04
C GLU A 49 6.69 -1.15 2.28
N VAL A 50 6.39 -0.61 3.47
CA VAL A 50 6.39 -1.40 4.72
C VAL A 50 5.44 -2.60 4.65
N ALA A 51 4.24 -2.42 4.08
CA ALA A 51 3.27 -3.51 3.90
C ALA A 51 3.78 -4.59 2.93
N LYS A 52 4.60 -4.22 1.96
CA LYS A 52 5.24 -5.15 1.02
C LYS A 52 6.50 -5.83 1.58
N GLY A 53 6.94 -5.45 2.78
CA GLY A 53 8.21 -5.90 3.35
C GLY A 53 9.44 -5.20 2.75
N ASP A 54 9.24 -4.20 1.90
CA ASP A 54 10.30 -3.34 1.37
C ASP A 54 10.50 -2.17 2.34
N TRP A 55 11.58 -2.22 3.08
CA TRP A 55 11.81 -1.29 4.18
C TRP A 55 12.88 -0.28 3.83
N SER A 56 12.52 0.98 3.82
CA SER A 56 13.49 2.06 3.66
C SER A 56 14.41 2.16 4.88
N ASP A 57 15.72 2.12 4.67
CA ASP A 57 16.71 2.34 5.72
C ASP A 57 16.46 3.70 6.41
N GLY A 58 16.54 3.69 7.73
CA GLY A 58 16.29 4.90 8.53
C GLY A 58 14.82 5.12 8.93
N THR A 59 13.91 4.24 8.55
CA THR A 59 12.54 4.23 9.06
C THR A 59 12.48 3.47 10.39
N ILE A 60 11.89 4.11 11.41
CA ILE A 60 11.68 3.50 12.72
C ILE A 60 10.21 3.64 13.08
N LEU A 61 9.55 2.50 13.25
CA LEU A 61 8.17 2.42 13.71
C LEU A 61 8.10 1.87 15.12
N THR A 62 7.15 2.34 15.90
CA THR A 62 6.78 1.74 17.16
C THR A 62 5.44 1.03 16.96
N VAL A 63 5.39 -0.23 17.30
CA VAL A 63 4.19 -1.05 17.19
C VAL A 63 3.81 -1.60 18.55
N LYS A 64 2.52 -1.80 18.74
CA LYS A 64 1.93 -2.48 19.88
C LYS A 64 1.33 -3.79 19.39
N ASP A 65 1.72 -4.88 20.00
CA ASP A 65 1.23 -6.20 19.66
C ASP A 65 -0.13 -6.53 20.32
N ASP A 66 -0.63 -7.71 20.07
CA ASP A 66 -1.90 -8.16 20.62
C ASP A 66 -1.82 -8.40 22.15
N SER A 67 -0.61 -8.61 22.68
CA SER A 67 -0.32 -8.71 24.12
C SER A 67 -0.11 -7.35 24.79
N GLN A 68 -0.39 -6.26 24.07
CA GLN A 68 -0.19 -4.87 24.52
C GLN A 68 1.27 -4.48 24.76
N GLN A 69 2.23 -5.30 24.34
CA GLN A 69 3.65 -4.98 24.42
C GLN A 69 4.07 -4.07 23.26
N THR A 70 4.91 -3.09 23.59
CA THR A 70 5.39 -2.09 22.62
C THR A 70 6.80 -2.42 22.20
N ARG A 71 7.08 -2.46 20.90
CA ARG A 71 8.43 -2.69 20.36
C ARG A 71 8.74 -1.75 19.22
N GLU A 72 10.03 -1.45 19.02
CA GLU A 72 10.50 -0.71 17.85
C GLU A 72 10.85 -1.68 16.73
N ILE A 73 10.42 -1.33 15.52
CA ILE A 73 10.74 -2.04 14.29
C ILE A 73 11.61 -1.13 13.43
N ARG A 74 12.75 -1.64 12.99
CA ARG A 74 13.76 -0.91 12.19
C ARG A 74 14.14 -1.63 10.91
N LYS A 75 13.58 -2.81 10.67
CA LYS A 75 13.83 -3.70 9.53
C LYS A 75 12.52 -4.37 9.13
N PRO A 76 12.44 -4.99 7.96
CA PRO A 76 11.27 -5.75 7.56
C PRO A 76 10.79 -6.69 8.67
N ASP A 77 9.49 -6.65 8.93
CA ASP A 77 8.81 -7.46 9.92
C ASP A 77 7.59 -8.09 9.28
N GLU A 78 7.65 -9.39 9.05
CA GLU A 78 6.62 -10.15 8.35
C GLU A 78 5.27 -10.07 9.07
N ALA A 79 5.26 -10.11 10.40
CA ALA A 79 4.03 -10.03 11.19
C ALA A 79 3.34 -8.67 11.05
N LEU A 80 4.09 -7.59 10.80
CA LEU A 80 3.54 -6.28 10.49
C LEU A 80 3.07 -6.21 9.04
N SER A 81 3.87 -6.68 8.10
CA SER A 81 3.58 -6.63 6.67
C SER A 81 2.26 -7.33 6.33
N VAL A 82 2.03 -8.52 6.84
CA VAL A 82 0.78 -9.28 6.61
C VAL A 82 -0.47 -8.58 7.17
N ARG A 83 -0.32 -7.74 8.19
CA ARG A 83 -1.45 -7.06 8.85
C ARG A 83 -1.68 -5.62 8.40
N LEU A 84 -0.76 -5.07 7.62
CA LEU A 84 -0.83 -3.68 7.16
C LEU A 84 -1.47 -3.61 5.77
N CYS A 85 -2.71 -3.18 5.72
CA CYS A 85 -3.44 -2.97 4.48
C CYS A 85 -3.49 -1.49 4.14
N ILE A 86 -3.01 -1.12 2.96
CA ILE A 86 -2.99 0.26 2.47
C ILE A 86 -3.96 0.39 1.29
N PHE A 87 -4.94 1.27 1.44
CA PHE A 87 -5.87 1.62 0.39
C PHE A 87 -5.62 3.07 -0.04
N ASN A 88 -4.92 3.25 -1.15
CA ASN A 88 -4.57 4.54 -1.72
C ASN A 88 -4.88 4.60 -3.22
N ALA A 89 -4.60 5.74 -3.86
CA ALA A 89 -4.85 5.92 -5.29
C ALA A 89 -4.06 4.92 -6.16
N ASP A 90 -2.84 4.58 -5.77
CA ASP A 90 -2.02 3.59 -6.49
C ASP A 90 -2.61 2.19 -6.36
N TYR A 91 -3.12 1.84 -5.18
CA TYR A 91 -3.84 0.58 -4.97
C TYR A 91 -5.10 0.52 -5.85
N VAL A 92 -5.89 1.60 -5.85
CA VAL A 92 -7.10 1.69 -6.69
C VAL A 92 -6.75 1.53 -8.16
N ALA A 93 -5.74 2.26 -8.65
CA ALA A 93 -5.34 2.21 -10.05
C ALA A 93 -4.85 0.82 -10.50
N LYS A 94 -4.21 0.07 -9.60
CA LYS A 94 -3.66 -1.25 -9.90
C LYS A 94 -4.66 -2.39 -9.74
N ASN A 95 -5.54 -2.28 -8.76
CA ASN A 95 -6.37 -3.40 -8.33
C ASN A 95 -7.87 -3.23 -8.63
N LEU A 96 -8.31 -2.03 -9.02
CA LEU A 96 -9.70 -1.75 -9.34
C LEU A 96 -9.78 -1.23 -10.77
N LYS A 97 -10.14 -2.10 -11.71
CA LYS A 97 -10.54 -1.69 -13.06
C LYS A 97 -12.05 -1.48 -13.05
N PHE A 98 -12.47 -0.25 -13.35
CA PHE A 98 -13.84 0.05 -13.69
C PHE A 98 -13.91 0.03 -15.22
N ASP A 99 -14.46 -1.04 -15.78
CA ASP A 99 -14.61 -1.13 -17.23
C ASP A 99 -15.56 -0.06 -17.74
N LYS A 100 -15.15 0.67 -18.77
CA LYS A 100 -15.92 1.77 -19.38
C LYS A 100 -16.85 1.27 -20.49
N GLY A 101 -17.36 0.07 -20.37
CA GLY A 101 -18.22 -0.55 -21.37
C GLY A 101 -19.60 -0.88 -20.82
N GLU A 102 -20.59 -0.97 -21.70
CA GLU A 102 -22.02 -1.10 -21.44
C GLU A 102 -22.47 -2.42 -20.80
N THR A 103 -21.62 -3.26 -20.26
CA THR A 103 -22.02 -4.54 -19.67
C THR A 103 -21.15 -4.91 -18.47
N GLU A 104 -21.84 -5.17 -17.37
CA GLU A 104 -21.36 -5.85 -16.16
C GLU A 104 -20.08 -5.25 -15.54
N SER A 105 -20.28 -4.48 -14.48
CA SER A 105 -19.22 -4.00 -13.62
C SER A 105 -18.52 -5.17 -12.93
N LEU A 106 -17.56 -5.80 -13.60
CA LEU A 106 -16.69 -6.77 -12.98
C LEU A 106 -15.65 -6.04 -12.15
N LEU A 107 -15.77 -6.15 -10.84
CA LEU A 107 -14.80 -5.64 -9.89
C LEU A 107 -13.67 -6.69 -9.74
N TYR A 108 -12.49 -6.40 -10.30
CA TYR A 108 -11.30 -7.24 -10.09
C TYR A 108 -10.60 -6.81 -8.81
N LEU A 109 -10.44 -7.74 -7.90
CA LEU A 109 -9.74 -7.55 -6.63
C LEU A 109 -8.43 -8.36 -6.66
N GLY A 110 -7.31 -7.62 -6.64
CA GLY A 110 -5.97 -8.18 -6.57
C GLY A 110 -5.17 -8.16 -7.86
N GLU A 111 -3.87 -7.90 -7.75
CA GLU A 111 -2.94 -7.82 -8.89
C GLU A 111 -2.91 -9.15 -9.69
N GLU A 112 -2.90 -10.30 -9.01
CA GLU A 112 -2.92 -11.64 -9.65
C GLU A 112 -4.17 -11.87 -10.50
N SER A 113 -5.34 -11.45 -10.01
CA SER A 113 -6.60 -11.61 -10.75
C SER A 113 -6.64 -10.74 -12.00
N ILE A 114 -6.05 -9.56 -11.95
CA ILE A 114 -5.94 -8.64 -13.10
C ILE A 114 -4.97 -9.19 -14.14
N ASP A 115 -3.84 -9.74 -13.73
CA ASP A 115 -2.86 -10.33 -14.63
C ASP A 115 -3.40 -11.56 -15.36
N ILE A 116 -4.12 -12.43 -14.66
CA ILE A 116 -4.79 -13.59 -15.25
C ILE A 116 -5.85 -13.15 -16.28
N GLN A 117 -6.60 -12.11 -15.98
CA GLN A 117 -7.61 -11.59 -16.89
C GLN A 117 -6.97 -10.95 -18.13
N ASN A 118 -5.90 -10.17 -17.99
CA ASN A 118 -5.18 -9.63 -19.13
C ASN A 118 -4.63 -10.74 -20.05
N GLN A 119 -4.12 -11.83 -19.47
CA GLN A 119 -3.68 -12.98 -20.23
C GLN A 119 -4.84 -13.69 -20.96
N ARG A 120 -6.00 -13.77 -20.32
CA ARG A 120 -7.20 -14.33 -20.92
C ARG A 120 -7.70 -13.49 -22.11
N GLU A 121 -7.80 -12.17 -21.97
CA GLU A 121 -8.19 -11.27 -23.06
C GLU A 121 -7.25 -11.40 -24.27
N VAL A 122 -5.94 -11.44 -24.05
CA VAL A 122 -4.95 -11.61 -25.13
C VAL A 122 -5.11 -12.97 -25.83
N LEU A 123 -5.42 -14.04 -25.09
CA LEU A 123 -5.65 -15.35 -25.67
C LEU A 123 -6.98 -15.44 -26.43
N GLU A 124 -8.04 -14.83 -25.93
CA GLU A 124 -9.35 -14.75 -26.60
C GLU A 124 -9.24 -13.97 -27.91
N ASP A 125 -8.53 -12.84 -27.93
CA ASP A 125 -8.26 -12.08 -29.16
C ASP A 125 -7.46 -12.89 -30.17
N ALA A 126 -6.42 -13.62 -29.75
CA ALA A 126 -5.63 -14.46 -30.62
C ALA A 126 -6.44 -15.64 -31.22
N ILE A 127 -7.39 -16.18 -30.48
CA ILE A 127 -8.32 -17.23 -30.95
C ILE A 127 -9.25 -16.64 -32.00
N ASN A 128 -9.88 -15.49 -31.73
CA ASN A 128 -10.79 -14.82 -32.67
C ASN A 128 -10.09 -14.44 -33.99
N ASP A 129 -8.84 -13.95 -33.91
CA ASP A 129 -8.03 -13.64 -35.09
C ASP A 129 -7.71 -14.89 -35.90
N SER A 130 -7.47 -16.03 -35.26
CA SER A 130 -7.20 -17.30 -35.93
C SER A 130 -8.44 -17.91 -36.59
N GLU A 131 -9.62 -17.72 -36.00
CA GLU A 131 -10.90 -18.18 -36.56
C GLU A 131 -11.37 -17.33 -37.75
N THR A 132 -11.00 -16.02 -37.77
CA THR A 132 -11.34 -15.11 -38.90
C THR A 132 -10.39 -15.28 -40.08
N ALA A 133 -9.26 -15.95 -39.93
CA ALA A 133 -8.28 -16.22 -40.99
C ALA A 133 -8.46 -17.55 -41.71
N LEU A 134 -9.49 -18.33 -41.35
CA LEU A 134 -9.92 -19.59 -42.00
C LEU A 134 -11.14 -19.37 -42.85
#